data_81f2965d98ad65d83aa6529029ab3a1b
#
_entry.id   81f2965d98ad65d83aa6529029ab3a1b
#
_cell.length_a   1.000
_cell.length_b   1.000
_cell.length_c   1.000
_cell.angle_alpha   90.00
_cell.angle_beta   90.00
_cell.angle_gamma   90.00
#
_symmetry.space_group_name_H-M   'P 1'
#
loop_
_entity.id
_entity.type
_entity.pdbx_description
1 polymer ?
#
loop_
_entity_poly.entity_id
_entity_poly.type
_entity_poly.pdbx_seq_one_letter_code
_entity_poly.pdbx_strand_id
1 'polypeptide(L)'
;MNQLFIGGRWMAAQDGRTLPVVNPADGVTFDQIPRGTAHEVDLAVKAARTALEGAWGKLTATERGRLLIKLGQKVLDHHAELAALEA
;
A
#
# COMPACT_ATOMS: atom_id res chain seq x y z
N MET A 1 0.28 -14.06 -6.00
CA MET A 1 1.07 -12.89 -6.45
C MET A 1 0.47 -11.62 -5.88
N ASN A 2 1.30 -10.72 -5.40
CA ASN A 2 0.85 -9.45 -4.86
C ASN A 2 0.36 -8.51 -5.96
N GLN A 3 -0.47 -7.56 -5.59
CA GLN A 3 -1.01 -6.57 -6.51
C GLN A 3 -0.77 -5.17 -5.96
N LEU A 4 -0.92 -4.17 -6.84
CA LEU A 4 -0.90 -2.77 -6.45
C LEU A 4 -2.25 -2.40 -5.82
N PHE A 5 -2.21 -1.59 -4.78
CA PHE A 5 -3.43 -1.10 -4.13
C PHE A 5 -3.60 0.38 -4.42
N ILE A 6 -4.55 0.72 -5.29
CA ILE A 6 -4.77 2.09 -5.75
C ILE A 6 -6.26 2.39 -5.72
N GLY A 7 -6.64 3.50 -5.09
CA GLY A 7 -8.02 3.95 -5.05
C GLY A 7 -8.98 2.94 -4.38
N GLY A 8 -8.50 2.20 -3.40
CA GLY A 8 -9.29 1.18 -2.70
C GLY A 8 -9.42 -0.14 -3.46
N ARG A 9 -8.65 -0.33 -4.53
CA ARG A 9 -8.72 -1.53 -5.38
C ARG A 9 -7.36 -2.17 -5.55
N TRP A 10 -7.35 -3.50 -5.61
CA TRP A 10 -6.18 -4.27 -5.97
C TRP A 10 -6.11 -4.40 -7.49
N MET A 11 -4.94 -4.16 -8.08
CA MET A 11 -4.74 -4.25 -9.51
C MET A 11 -3.33 -4.69 -9.88
N ALA A 12 -3.20 -5.32 -11.06
CA ALA A 12 -1.91 -5.62 -11.66
C ALA A 12 -1.38 -4.40 -12.41
N ALA A 13 -0.07 -4.41 -12.70
CA ALA A 13 0.51 -3.42 -13.60
C ALA A 13 -0.03 -3.62 -15.02
N GLN A 14 -0.17 -2.53 -15.78
CA GLN A 14 -0.73 -2.55 -17.14
C GLN A 14 0.02 -3.51 -18.08
N ASP A 15 1.35 -3.55 -17.97
CA ASP A 15 2.20 -4.42 -18.82
C ASP A 15 2.42 -5.82 -18.21
N GLY A 16 1.87 -6.10 -17.04
CA GLY A 16 1.99 -7.38 -16.36
C GLY A 16 3.38 -7.70 -15.81
N ARG A 17 4.34 -6.77 -15.89
CA ARG A 17 5.70 -6.99 -15.39
C ARG A 17 5.75 -7.00 -13.87
N THR A 18 6.68 -7.78 -13.35
CA THR A 18 6.91 -7.93 -11.92
C THR A 18 8.36 -7.69 -11.56
N LEU A 19 8.59 -7.44 -10.28
CA LEU A 19 9.92 -7.35 -9.68
C LEU A 19 10.08 -8.46 -8.66
N PRO A 20 11.27 -9.09 -8.57
CA PRO A 20 11.51 -10.09 -7.54
C PRO A 20 11.65 -9.44 -6.17
N VAL A 21 11.15 -10.11 -5.14
CA VAL A 21 11.39 -9.73 -3.74
C VAL A 21 12.42 -10.70 -3.19
N VAL A 22 13.57 -10.17 -2.79
CA VAL A 22 14.71 -10.95 -2.32
C VAL A 22 14.80 -10.87 -0.80
N ASN A 23 14.94 -12.04 -0.15
CA ASN A 23 15.21 -12.08 1.27
C ASN A 23 16.66 -11.66 1.51
N PRO A 24 16.93 -10.54 2.21
CA PRO A 24 18.31 -10.08 2.42
C PRO A 24 19.13 -11.01 3.32
N ALA A 25 18.49 -11.86 4.11
CA ALA A 25 19.19 -12.78 5.00
C ALA A 25 19.88 -13.92 4.25
N ASP A 26 19.29 -14.42 3.14
CA ASP A 26 19.83 -15.55 2.38
C ASP A 26 20.01 -15.25 0.89
N GLY A 27 19.59 -14.08 0.40
CA GLY A 27 19.70 -13.70 -1.00
C GLY A 27 18.72 -14.43 -1.93
N VAL A 28 17.76 -15.16 -1.40
CA VAL A 28 16.81 -15.96 -2.17
C VAL A 28 15.57 -15.15 -2.50
N THR A 29 15.13 -15.21 -3.76
CA THR A 29 13.85 -14.64 -4.18
C THR A 29 12.71 -15.50 -3.64
N PHE A 30 11.81 -14.92 -2.87
CA PHE A 30 10.68 -15.64 -2.25
C PHE A 30 9.32 -15.16 -2.72
N ASP A 31 9.24 -14.06 -3.45
CA ASP A 31 7.98 -13.52 -3.94
C ASP A 31 8.24 -12.59 -5.13
N GLN A 32 7.17 -12.10 -5.71
CA GLN A 32 7.20 -11.10 -6.78
C GLN A 32 6.14 -10.05 -6.50
N ILE A 33 6.45 -8.80 -6.86
CA ILE A 33 5.52 -7.68 -6.77
C ILE A 33 5.34 -7.06 -8.16
N PRO A 34 4.19 -6.43 -8.44
CA PRO A 34 3.99 -5.74 -9.71
C PRO A 34 5.00 -4.63 -9.90
N ARG A 35 5.51 -4.49 -11.13
CA ARG A 35 6.32 -3.34 -11.53
C ARG A 35 5.38 -2.25 -12.03
N GLY A 36 5.14 -1.21 -11.22
CA GLY A 36 4.27 -0.09 -11.61
C GLY A 36 4.83 0.67 -12.81
N THR A 37 3.96 0.97 -13.77
CA THR A 37 4.29 1.83 -14.92
C THR A 37 3.88 3.27 -14.63
N ALA A 38 4.21 4.19 -15.56
CA ALA A 38 3.74 5.57 -15.45
C ALA A 38 2.21 5.65 -15.38
N HIS A 39 1.51 4.72 -16.03
CA HIS A 39 0.04 4.64 -15.97
C HIS A 39 -0.46 4.42 -14.54
N GLU A 40 0.09 3.44 -13.82
CA GLU A 40 -0.32 3.15 -12.44
C GLU A 40 0.08 4.25 -11.46
N VAL A 41 1.24 4.86 -11.65
CA VAL A 41 1.66 6.03 -10.85
C VAL A 41 0.68 7.19 -11.05
N ASP A 42 0.25 7.45 -12.28
CA ASP A 42 -0.73 8.48 -12.58
C ASP A 42 -2.08 8.19 -11.91
N LEU A 43 -2.55 6.93 -11.96
CA LEU A 43 -3.76 6.51 -11.26
C LEU A 43 -3.64 6.71 -9.74
N ALA A 44 -2.49 6.38 -9.18
CA ALA A 44 -2.24 6.53 -7.73
C ALA A 44 -2.28 8.00 -7.31
N VAL A 45 -1.66 8.88 -8.07
CA VAL A 45 -1.66 10.33 -7.80
C VAL A 45 -3.07 10.89 -7.90
N LYS A 46 -3.82 10.51 -8.93
CA LYS A 46 -5.22 10.94 -9.09
C LYS A 46 -6.10 10.45 -7.94
N ALA A 47 -5.93 9.21 -7.51
CA ALA A 47 -6.65 8.66 -6.36
C ALA A 47 -6.34 9.44 -5.08
N ALA A 48 -5.07 9.78 -4.86
CA ALA A 48 -4.64 10.58 -3.71
C ALA A 48 -5.27 11.99 -3.72
N ARG A 49 -5.29 12.65 -4.86
CA ARG A 49 -5.93 13.97 -5.00
C ARG A 49 -7.44 13.90 -4.78
N THR A 50 -8.08 12.88 -5.31
CA THR A 50 -9.51 12.65 -5.10
C THR A 50 -9.82 12.44 -3.62
N ALA A 51 -8.98 11.71 -2.89
CA ALA A 51 -9.14 11.53 -1.45
C ALA A 51 -9.04 12.84 -0.68
N LEU A 52 -8.12 13.72 -1.07
CA LEU A 52 -7.97 15.04 -0.44
C LEU A 52 -9.19 15.92 -0.67
N GLU A 53 -9.77 15.89 -1.85
CA GLU A 53 -10.94 16.67 -2.23
C GLU A 53 -12.25 16.05 -1.72
N GLY A 54 -12.25 14.76 -1.38
CA GLY A 54 -13.42 14.00 -0.94
C GLY A 54 -13.57 13.95 0.57
N ALA A 55 -14.11 12.84 1.04
CA ALA A 55 -14.48 12.65 2.45
C ALA A 55 -13.30 12.83 3.42
N TRP A 56 -12.12 12.32 3.07
CA TRP A 56 -10.93 12.45 3.91
C TRP A 56 -10.55 13.92 4.13
N GLY A 57 -10.50 14.71 3.06
CA GLY A 57 -10.15 16.13 3.13
C GLY A 57 -11.17 16.97 3.89
N LYS A 58 -12.40 16.51 4.01
CA LYS A 58 -13.48 17.18 4.73
C LYS A 58 -13.50 16.85 6.23
N LEU A 59 -12.76 15.84 6.65
CA LEU A 59 -12.65 15.51 8.06
C LEU A 59 -11.87 16.58 8.82
N THR A 60 -12.24 16.80 10.08
CA THR A 60 -11.47 17.67 10.97
C THR A 60 -10.14 17.00 11.32
N ALA A 61 -9.18 17.78 11.83
CA ALA A 61 -7.92 17.23 12.31
C ALA A 61 -8.13 16.19 13.42
N THR A 62 -9.09 16.43 14.32
CA THR A 62 -9.44 15.49 15.40
C THR A 62 -9.99 14.18 14.83
N GLU A 63 -10.86 14.23 13.85
CA GLU A 63 -11.43 13.04 13.21
C GLU A 63 -10.36 12.22 12.50
N ARG A 64 -9.46 12.87 11.75
CA ARG A 64 -8.32 12.22 11.10
C ARG A 64 -7.39 11.58 12.13
N GLY A 65 -7.12 12.27 13.23
CA GLY A 65 -6.30 11.76 14.33
C GLY A 65 -6.89 10.49 14.93
N ARG A 66 -8.20 10.44 15.12
CA ARG A 66 -8.89 9.24 15.63
C ARG A 66 -8.75 8.06 14.68
N LEU A 67 -8.84 8.29 13.37
CA LEU A 67 -8.65 7.24 12.38
C LEU A 67 -7.20 6.72 12.37
N LEU A 68 -6.22 7.62 12.52
CA LEU A 68 -4.81 7.24 12.61
C LEU A 68 -4.53 6.41 13.88
N ILE A 69 -5.18 6.73 14.99
CA ILE A 69 -5.09 5.93 16.22
C ILE A 69 -5.64 4.52 15.99
N LYS A 70 -6.77 4.39 15.30
CA LYS A 70 -7.34 3.09 14.93
C LYS A 70 -6.38 2.31 14.03
N LEU A 71 -5.74 2.97 13.08
CA LEU A 71 -4.73 2.33 12.22
C LEU A 71 -3.56 1.83 13.07
N GLY A 72 -3.05 2.65 13.99
CA GLY A 72 -1.99 2.24 14.90
C GLY A 72 -2.36 1.01 15.74
N GLN A 73 -3.61 0.95 16.22
CA GLN A 73 -4.11 -0.22 16.96
C GLN A 73 -4.14 -1.47 16.07
N LYS A 74 -4.55 -1.33 14.81
CA LYS A 74 -4.52 -2.44 13.84
C LYS A 74 -3.10 -2.94 13.59
N VAL A 75 -2.13 -2.04 13.50
CA VAL A 75 -0.71 -2.41 13.36
C VAL A 75 -0.25 -3.21 14.59
N LEU A 76 -0.61 -2.79 15.80
CA LEU A 76 -0.29 -3.54 17.02
C LEU A 76 -0.94 -4.92 17.03
N ASP A 77 -2.19 -5.03 16.62
CA ASP A 77 -2.92 -6.30 16.57
C ASP A 77 -2.27 -7.30 15.60
N HIS A 78 -1.56 -6.81 14.59
CA HIS A 78 -0.89 -7.63 13.56
C HIS A 78 0.63 -7.52 13.60
N HIS A 79 1.19 -7.14 14.74
CA HIS A 79 2.61 -6.78 14.82
C HIS A 79 3.55 -7.95 14.49
N ALA A 80 3.23 -9.17 14.91
CA ALA A 80 4.06 -10.33 14.62
C ALA A 80 4.11 -10.64 13.13
N GLU A 81 2.97 -10.57 12.45
CA GLU A 81 2.86 -10.77 11.01
C GLU A 81 3.61 -9.70 10.23
N LEU A 82 3.42 -8.44 10.59
CA LEU A 82 4.08 -7.31 9.93
C LEU A 82 5.60 -7.34 10.16
N ALA A 83 6.05 -7.68 11.36
CA ALA A 83 7.47 -7.80 11.65
C ALA A 83 8.13 -8.90 10.82
N ALA A 84 7.44 -10.04 10.64
CA ALA A 84 7.93 -11.14 9.81
C ALA A 84 8.03 -10.74 8.33
N LEU A 85 7.06 -9.96 7.82
CA LEU A 85 7.08 -9.48 6.45
C LEU A 85 8.23 -8.48 6.20
N GLU A 86 8.52 -7.62 7.17
CA GLU A 86 9.58 -6.62 7.04
C GLU A 86 10.97 -7.26 7.14
N ALA A 87 11.10 -8.31 7.90
CA ALA A 87 12.34 -9.04 7.99
C ALA A 87 12.60 -9.85 6.71
#